data_df4f99a5ba96de501327043e285ff19f
#
_entry.id   df4f99a5ba96de501327043e285ff19f
#
_cell.length_a   1.000
_cell.length_b   1.000
_cell.length_c   1.000
_cell.angle_alpha   90.00
_cell.angle_beta   90.00
_cell.angle_gamma   90.00
#
_symmetry.space_group_name_H-M   'P 1'
#
loop_
_entity.id
_entity.type
_entity.pdbx_description
1 polymer ?
#
loop_
_entity_poly.entity_id
_entity_poly.type
_entity_poly.pdbx_seq_one_letter_code
_entity_poly.pdbx_strand_id
1 'polypeptide(L)'
;VTVIDALTPLDADRCAELEAQLFAGDDPWPPSAFLQALEAKHNHYVAARDGDRLVGYAGIARLGRIPPFEYEVHTIGVDPDYQGNGIGRMLLADLLDFADRGVVFLEVRTDNDAAINLYESVGFVTVGLRKRYYKVSGADAYTMKRDPR
;
A
#
# COMPACT_ATOMS: atom_id res chain seq x y z
N VAL A 1 -8.08 -4.77 19.91
CA VAL A 1 -7.50 -3.48 19.51
C VAL A 1 -6.42 -3.73 18.45
N THR A 2 -6.53 -3.03 17.33
CA THR A 2 -5.55 -3.15 16.24
C THR A 2 -4.39 -2.19 16.48
N VAL A 3 -3.18 -2.72 16.36
CA VAL A 3 -1.94 -1.95 16.55
C VAL A 3 -1.15 -1.93 15.26
N ILE A 4 -0.57 -0.77 14.92
CA ILE A 4 0.31 -0.61 13.76
C ILE A 4 1.76 -0.63 14.27
N ASP A 5 2.57 -1.50 13.70
CA ASP A 5 4.01 -1.56 13.99
C ASP A 5 4.81 -1.93 12.75
N ALA A 6 6.12 -2.06 12.88
CA ALA A 6 6.99 -2.35 11.75
C ALA A 6 6.73 -3.76 11.18
N LEU A 7 6.68 -3.86 9.86
CA LEU A 7 6.69 -5.15 9.17
C LEU A 7 8.09 -5.76 9.29
N THR A 8 8.16 -7.05 9.55
CA THR A 8 9.43 -7.76 9.70
C THR A 8 9.52 -8.91 8.69
N PRO A 9 10.73 -9.48 8.47
CA PRO A 9 10.87 -10.64 7.60
C PRO A 9 10.00 -11.83 8.00
N LEU A 10 9.68 -11.97 9.28
CA LEU A 10 8.80 -13.04 9.76
C LEU A 10 7.36 -12.89 9.28
N ASP A 11 6.98 -11.71 8.83
CA ASP A 11 5.63 -11.43 8.35
C ASP A 11 5.44 -11.72 6.86
N ALA A 12 6.53 -12.00 6.12
CA ALA A 12 6.49 -12.10 4.66
C ALA A 12 5.52 -13.15 4.15
N ASP A 13 5.48 -14.33 4.77
CA ASP A 13 4.58 -15.41 4.35
C ASP A 13 3.11 -15.03 4.55
N ARG A 14 2.78 -14.41 5.68
CA ARG A 14 1.41 -13.98 5.96
C ARG A 14 0.98 -12.86 5.01
N CYS A 15 1.86 -11.91 4.73
CA CYS A 15 1.58 -10.84 3.77
C CYS A 15 1.32 -11.41 2.37
N ALA A 16 2.13 -12.37 1.93
CA ALA A 16 1.94 -13.01 0.63
C ALA A 16 0.63 -13.79 0.57
N GLU A 17 0.22 -14.43 1.66
CA GLU A 17 -1.06 -15.12 1.77
C GLU A 17 -2.21 -14.14 1.55
N LEU A 18 -2.17 -12.98 2.19
CA LEU A 18 -3.19 -11.94 2.02
C LEU A 18 -3.17 -11.34 0.61
N GLU A 19 -1.98 -11.11 0.04
CA GLU A 19 -1.85 -10.65 -1.34
C GLU A 19 -2.52 -11.61 -2.32
N ALA A 20 -2.32 -12.91 -2.13
CA ALA A 20 -2.92 -13.92 -2.98
C ALA A 20 -4.45 -13.92 -2.89
N GLN A 21 -5.00 -13.63 -1.72
CA GLN A 21 -6.46 -13.51 -1.56
C GLN A 21 -7.02 -12.22 -2.16
N LEU A 22 -6.33 -11.10 -1.95
CA LEU A 22 -6.83 -9.77 -2.30
C LEU A 22 -6.61 -9.44 -3.76
N PHE A 23 -5.50 -9.91 -4.33
CA PHE A 23 -5.06 -9.53 -5.67
C PHE A 23 -4.89 -10.74 -6.59
N ALA A 24 -5.70 -11.77 -6.37
CA ALA A 24 -5.74 -12.93 -7.25
C ALA A 24 -6.01 -12.49 -8.68
N GLY A 25 -5.22 -12.97 -9.63
CA GLY A 25 -5.35 -12.57 -11.03
C GLY A 25 -4.52 -11.35 -11.43
N ASP A 26 -3.88 -10.67 -10.49
CA ASP A 26 -3.05 -9.50 -10.74
C ASP A 26 -1.59 -9.67 -10.28
N ASP A 27 -1.07 -10.88 -10.37
CA ASP A 27 0.32 -11.19 -10.03
C ASP A 27 0.66 -10.77 -8.59
N PRO A 28 -0.01 -11.37 -7.58
CA PRO A 28 0.21 -10.99 -6.19
C PRO A 28 1.65 -11.20 -5.76
N TRP A 29 2.13 -10.36 -4.85
CA TRP A 29 3.50 -10.42 -4.36
C TRP A 29 3.78 -11.74 -3.63
N PRO A 30 4.83 -12.47 -4.03
CA PRO A 30 5.29 -13.63 -3.26
C PRO A 30 6.07 -13.17 -2.01
N PRO A 31 6.37 -14.08 -1.07
CA PRO A 31 7.15 -13.73 0.12
C PRO A 31 8.48 -13.05 -0.20
N SER A 32 9.15 -13.49 -1.28
CA SER A 32 10.45 -12.91 -1.69
C SER A 32 10.34 -11.42 -2.02
N ALA A 33 9.23 -10.97 -2.58
CA ALA A 33 9.04 -9.55 -2.90
C ALA A 33 8.95 -8.71 -1.63
N PHE A 34 8.27 -9.20 -0.59
CA PHE A 34 8.23 -8.52 0.71
C PHE A 34 9.60 -8.49 1.37
N LEU A 35 10.35 -9.59 1.34
CA LEU A 35 11.69 -9.64 1.89
C LEU A 35 12.63 -8.65 1.19
N GLN A 36 12.55 -8.59 -0.13
CA GLN A 36 13.36 -7.65 -0.93
C GLN A 36 12.99 -6.19 -0.61
N ALA A 37 11.71 -5.90 -0.48
CA ALA A 37 11.25 -4.55 -0.15
C ALA A 37 11.73 -4.10 1.23
N LEU A 38 11.79 -5.01 2.20
CA LEU A 38 12.26 -4.71 3.56
C LEU A 38 13.76 -4.41 3.62
N GLU A 39 14.54 -4.89 2.64
CA GLU A 39 15.98 -4.63 2.58
C GLU A 39 16.30 -3.23 2.06
N ALA A 40 15.38 -2.58 1.36
CA ALA A 40 15.60 -1.26 0.78
C ALA A 40 15.51 -0.18 1.86
N LYS A 41 16.58 0.60 2.03
CA LYS A 41 16.72 1.58 3.12
C LYS A 41 15.70 2.72 3.07
N HIS A 42 15.16 3.00 1.90
CA HIS A 42 14.25 4.13 1.70
C HIS A 42 12.79 3.70 1.72
N ASN A 43 12.53 2.46 2.05
CA ASN A 43 11.18 1.93 2.18
C ASN A 43 10.71 1.96 3.64
N HIS A 44 9.41 2.15 3.80
CA HIS A 44 8.76 2.10 5.11
C HIS A 44 7.56 1.16 5.00
N TYR A 45 7.66 0.01 5.66
CA TYR A 45 6.63 -1.03 5.62
C TYR A 45 6.10 -1.28 7.03
N VAL A 46 4.78 -1.35 7.15
CA VAL A 46 4.10 -1.50 8.43
C VAL A 46 3.08 -2.63 8.39
N ALA A 47 2.78 -3.16 9.57
CA ALA A 47 1.79 -4.20 9.78
C ALA A 47 0.69 -3.70 10.72
N ALA A 48 -0.53 -4.14 10.46
CA ALA A 48 -1.63 -4.00 11.40
C ALA A 48 -1.84 -5.36 12.08
N ARG A 49 -1.87 -5.37 13.40
CA ARG A 49 -1.98 -6.60 14.19
C ARG A 49 -3.16 -6.54 15.15
N ASP A 50 -3.86 -7.65 15.22
CA ASP A 50 -4.85 -7.92 16.26
C ASP A 50 -4.26 -9.02 17.13
N GLY A 51 -3.71 -8.64 18.30
CA GLY A 51 -2.88 -9.53 19.07
C GLY A 51 -1.66 -9.98 18.28
N ASP A 52 -1.47 -11.29 18.16
CA ASP A 52 -0.35 -11.85 17.38
C ASP A 52 -0.66 -12.04 15.90
N ARG A 53 -1.91 -11.77 15.51
CA ARG A 53 -2.34 -11.99 14.12
C ARG A 53 -2.14 -10.74 13.27
N LEU A 54 -1.39 -10.88 12.18
CA LEU A 54 -1.29 -9.83 11.19
C LEU A 54 -2.58 -9.80 10.36
N VAL A 55 -3.27 -8.65 10.37
CA VAL A 55 -4.55 -8.45 9.71
C VAL A 55 -4.49 -7.40 8.61
N GLY A 56 -3.34 -6.77 8.42
CA GLY A 56 -3.12 -5.82 7.33
C GLY A 56 -1.66 -5.44 7.22
N TYR A 57 -1.32 -4.84 6.10
CA TYR A 57 0.05 -4.41 5.79
C TYR A 57 0.02 -3.26 4.81
N ALA A 58 1.08 -2.48 4.79
CA ALA A 58 1.24 -1.39 3.83
C ALA A 58 2.70 -1.06 3.64
N GLY A 59 3.04 -0.52 2.48
CA GLY A 59 4.40 -0.12 2.18
C GLY A 59 4.46 1.11 1.30
N ILE A 60 5.46 1.97 1.57
CA ILE A 60 5.74 3.19 0.84
C ILE A 60 7.26 3.33 0.65
N ALA A 61 7.67 3.89 -0.48
CA ALA A 61 9.08 4.17 -0.78
C ALA A 61 9.32 5.66 -0.87
N ARG A 62 10.47 6.09 -0.37
CA ARG A 62 10.98 7.44 -0.62
C ARG A 62 11.84 7.40 -1.89
N LEU A 63 11.58 8.28 -2.83
CA LEU A 63 12.26 8.36 -4.13
C LEU A 63 13.12 9.62 -4.19
N GLY A 64 14.29 9.49 -4.84
CA GLY A 64 15.22 10.59 -5.00
C GLY A 64 16.39 10.52 -4.04
N ARG A 65 17.43 11.31 -4.33
CA ARG A 65 18.67 11.34 -3.55
C ARG A 65 18.78 12.55 -2.63
N ILE A 66 18.12 13.63 -3.00
CA ILE A 66 18.15 14.90 -2.26
C ILE A 66 16.74 15.46 -2.15
N PRO A 67 16.45 16.23 -1.08
CA PRO A 67 15.14 16.88 -0.95
C PRO A 67 14.90 17.92 -2.06
N PRO A 68 13.63 18.17 -2.42
CA PRO A 68 12.44 17.50 -1.90
C PRO A 68 12.28 16.09 -2.46
N PHE A 69 11.87 15.15 -1.60
CA PHE A 69 11.65 13.77 -2.02
C PHE A 69 10.22 13.58 -2.52
N GLU A 70 10.05 12.61 -3.43
CA GLU A 70 8.75 12.07 -3.80
C GLU A 70 8.57 10.73 -3.10
N TYR A 71 7.33 10.27 -3.01
CA TYR A 71 6.98 9.03 -2.33
C TYR A 71 6.01 8.23 -3.20
N GLU A 72 6.11 6.91 -3.11
CA GLU A 72 5.21 6.02 -3.85
C GLU A 72 4.69 4.93 -2.91
N VAL A 73 3.37 4.81 -2.83
CA VAL A 73 2.73 3.69 -2.12
C VAL A 73 2.88 2.45 -2.98
N HIS A 74 3.48 1.40 -2.42
CA HIS A 74 3.68 0.13 -3.13
C HIS A 74 2.47 -0.79 -3.03
N THR A 75 1.93 -0.95 -1.83
CA THR A 75 0.82 -1.86 -1.57
C THR A 75 0.12 -1.52 -0.26
N ILE A 76 -1.16 -1.80 -0.19
CA ILE A 76 -1.96 -1.79 1.05
C ILE A 76 -2.93 -2.96 0.95
N GLY A 77 -2.98 -3.79 1.98
CA GLY A 77 -3.92 -4.89 2.05
C GLY A 77 -4.47 -5.07 3.46
N VAL A 78 -5.75 -5.43 3.55
CA VAL A 78 -6.42 -5.74 4.81
C VAL A 78 -7.10 -7.10 4.66
N ASP A 79 -6.92 -7.97 5.65
CA ASP A 79 -7.58 -9.26 5.72
C ASP A 79 -9.09 -9.07 5.48
N PRO A 80 -9.69 -9.83 4.55
CA PRO A 80 -11.13 -9.67 4.26
C PRO A 80 -12.02 -9.74 5.47
N ASP A 81 -11.65 -10.53 6.48
CA ASP A 81 -12.43 -10.67 7.72
C ASP A 81 -12.36 -9.42 8.60
N TYR A 82 -11.44 -8.51 8.32
CA TYR A 82 -11.20 -7.30 9.12
C TYR A 82 -11.50 -6.01 8.35
N GLN A 83 -11.97 -6.11 7.11
CA GLN A 83 -12.33 -4.94 6.31
C GLN A 83 -13.56 -4.23 6.92
N GLY A 84 -13.67 -2.93 6.67
CA GLY A 84 -14.76 -2.13 7.19
C GLY A 84 -14.56 -1.62 8.63
N ASN A 85 -13.37 -1.81 9.19
CA ASN A 85 -13.03 -1.40 10.58
C ASN A 85 -12.02 -0.26 10.65
N GLY A 86 -11.73 0.39 9.52
CA GLY A 86 -10.82 1.52 9.49
C GLY A 86 -9.32 1.15 9.47
N ILE A 87 -8.97 -0.13 9.32
CA ILE A 87 -7.58 -0.57 9.33
C ILE A 87 -6.81 -0.02 8.13
N GLY A 88 -7.41 -0.03 6.94
CA GLY A 88 -6.80 0.56 5.74
C GLY A 88 -6.47 2.03 5.94
N ARG A 89 -7.36 2.77 6.60
CA ARG A 89 -7.14 4.17 6.91
C ARG A 89 -6.01 4.36 7.91
N MET A 90 -5.91 3.51 8.92
CA MET A 90 -4.82 3.54 9.90
C MET A 90 -3.47 3.28 9.23
N LEU A 91 -3.41 2.27 8.35
CA LEU A 91 -2.20 1.94 7.60
C LEU A 91 -1.79 3.10 6.70
N LEU A 92 -2.74 3.66 5.95
CA LEU A 92 -2.47 4.78 5.05
C LEU A 92 -1.99 6.01 5.83
N ALA A 93 -2.59 6.31 6.98
CA ALA A 93 -2.16 7.42 7.82
C ALA A 93 -0.70 7.27 8.25
N ASP A 94 -0.28 6.06 8.60
CA ASP A 94 1.11 5.78 8.97
C ASP A 94 2.05 6.04 7.79
N LEU A 95 1.69 5.57 6.59
CA LEU A 95 2.49 5.84 5.39
C LEU A 95 2.61 7.34 5.10
N LEU A 96 1.52 8.08 5.25
CA LEU A 96 1.51 9.52 4.99
C LEU A 96 2.33 10.29 6.03
N ASP A 97 2.38 9.83 7.27
CA ASP A 97 3.28 10.38 8.29
C ASP A 97 4.74 10.21 7.88
N PHE A 98 5.11 9.05 7.33
CA PHE A 98 6.46 8.84 6.81
C PHE A 98 6.79 9.80 5.66
N ALA A 99 5.84 10.04 4.78
CA ALA A 99 6.01 10.98 3.66
C ALA A 99 6.08 12.44 4.12
N ASP A 100 5.64 12.71 5.35
CA ASP A 100 5.58 14.04 5.94
C ASP A 100 4.79 14.99 5.01
N ARG A 101 5.43 16.02 4.45
CA ARG A 101 4.79 16.96 3.54
C ARG A 101 5.10 16.68 2.08
N GLY A 102 5.73 15.55 1.79
CA GLY A 102 6.14 15.20 0.44
C GLY A 102 4.95 14.83 -0.44
N VAL A 103 5.16 14.93 -1.74
CA VAL A 103 4.20 14.46 -2.74
C VAL A 103 4.17 12.93 -2.75
N VAL A 104 2.97 12.35 -2.81
CA VAL A 104 2.79 10.90 -2.77
C VAL A 104 2.03 10.44 -4.03
N PHE A 105 2.52 9.40 -4.67
CA PHE A 105 1.89 8.77 -5.83
C PHE A 105 1.47 7.34 -5.51
N LEU A 106 0.47 6.85 -6.21
CA LEU A 106 0.09 5.44 -6.21
C LEU A 106 -0.63 5.08 -7.49
N GLU A 107 -0.68 3.77 -7.79
CA GLU A 107 -1.55 3.21 -8.82
C GLU A 107 -2.65 2.39 -8.15
N VAL A 108 -3.87 2.45 -8.69
CA VAL A 108 -5.01 1.69 -8.18
C VAL A 108 -5.88 1.23 -9.35
N ARG A 109 -6.41 -0.01 -9.29
CA ARG A 109 -7.33 -0.51 -10.31
C ARG A 109 -8.53 0.43 -10.43
N THR A 110 -8.92 0.70 -11.67
CA THR A 110 -10.04 1.62 -11.94
C THR A 110 -11.38 1.15 -11.37
N ASP A 111 -11.51 -0.15 -11.09
CA ASP A 111 -12.71 -0.75 -10.53
C ASP A 111 -12.65 -0.96 -9.01
N ASN A 112 -11.56 -0.56 -8.36
CA ASN A 112 -11.42 -0.68 -6.90
C ASN A 112 -11.98 0.56 -6.21
N ASP A 113 -13.31 0.65 -6.16
CA ASP A 113 -14.01 1.83 -5.63
C ASP A 113 -13.69 2.09 -4.16
N ALA A 114 -13.59 1.03 -3.36
CA ALA A 114 -13.29 1.18 -1.93
C ALA A 114 -11.93 1.83 -1.69
N ALA A 115 -10.90 1.39 -2.43
CA ALA A 115 -9.56 1.97 -2.33
C ALA A 115 -9.54 3.41 -2.85
N ILE A 116 -10.16 3.66 -4.00
CA ILE A 116 -10.23 5.00 -4.59
C ILE A 116 -10.88 5.97 -3.60
N ASN A 117 -12.01 5.59 -3.00
CA ASN A 117 -12.70 6.42 -2.01
C ASN A 117 -11.82 6.70 -0.80
N LEU A 118 -11.09 5.70 -0.32
CA LEU A 118 -10.16 5.87 0.79
C LEU A 118 -9.09 6.91 0.45
N TYR A 119 -8.46 6.77 -0.72
CA TYR A 119 -7.39 7.68 -1.14
C TYR A 119 -7.92 9.10 -1.34
N GLU A 120 -9.07 9.25 -1.99
CA GLU A 120 -9.69 10.56 -2.18
C GLU A 120 -10.00 11.25 -0.84
N SER A 121 -10.42 10.46 0.15
CA SER A 121 -10.76 11.00 1.48
C SER A 121 -9.59 11.64 2.21
N VAL A 122 -8.35 11.32 1.83
CA VAL A 122 -7.13 11.88 2.43
C VAL A 122 -6.36 12.79 1.47
N GLY A 123 -6.99 13.21 0.36
CA GLY A 123 -6.44 14.25 -0.49
C GLY A 123 -5.80 13.79 -1.79
N PHE A 124 -5.86 12.50 -2.13
CA PHE A 124 -5.40 12.04 -3.43
C PHE A 124 -6.39 12.42 -4.53
N VAL A 125 -5.86 12.77 -5.70
CA VAL A 125 -6.65 13.03 -6.91
C VAL A 125 -6.09 12.21 -8.06
N THR A 126 -6.96 11.83 -8.99
CA THR A 126 -6.55 11.10 -10.20
C THR A 126 -5.84 12.07 -11.15
N VAL A 127 -4.64 11.72 -11.57
CA VAL A 127 -3.84 12.53 -12.49
C VAL A 127 -3.53 11.81 -13.79
N GLY A 128 -3.85 10.53 -13.91
CA GLY A 128 -3.58 9.77 -15.13
C GLY A 128 -4.32 8.44 -15.16
N LEU A 129 -4.34 7.85 -16.36
CA LEU A 129 -4.89 6.53 -16.61
C LEU A 129 -3.82 5.69 -17.29
N ARG A 130 -3.51 4.53 -16.74
CA ARG A 130 -2.59 3.56 -17.33
C ARG A 130 -3.39 2.37 -17.83
N LYS A 131 -3.59 2.29 -19.13
CA LYS A 131 -4.32 1.19 -19.76
C LYS A 131 -3.51 -0.09 -19.66
N ARG A 132 -4.18 -1.19 -19.31
CA ARG A 132 -3.58 -2.53 -19.21
C ARG A 132 -2.37 -2.53 -18.27
N TYR A 133 -2.44 -1.76 -17.22
CA TYR A 133 -1.37 -1.68 -16.23
C TYR A 133 -1.11 -3.04 -15.56
N TYR A 134 -2.18 -3.74 -15.22
CA TYR A 134 -2.12 -5.07 -14.62
C TYR A 134 -2.02 -6.10 -15.74
N LYS A 135 -0.83 -6.67 -15.92
CA LYS A 135 -0.50 -7.49 -17.09
C LYS A 135 -1.30 -8.80 -17.17
N VAL A 136 -1.63 -9.39 -16.00
CA VAL A 136 -2.33 -10.67 -15.95
C VAL A 136 -3.81 -10.50 -16.29
N SER A 137 -4.50 -9.59 -15.60
CA SER A 137 -5.93 -9.35 -15.82
C SER A 137 -6.23 -8.45 -17.02
N GLY A 138 -5.27 -7.63 -17.41
CA GLY A 138 -5.47 -6.58 -18.42
C GLY A 138 -6.20 -5.36 -17.87
N ALA A 139 -6.41 -5.28 -16.56
CA ALA A 139 -7.14 -4.17 -15.96
C ALA A 139 -6.35 -2.88 -16.05
N ASP A 140 -7.08 -1.77 -16.14
CA ASP A 140 -6.52 -0.41 -16.14
C ASP A 140 -6.25 0.06 -14.71
N ALA A 141 -5.34 1.02 -14.57
CA ALA A 141 -5.07 1.68 -13.30
C ALA A 141 -5.18 3.19 -13.44
N TYR A 142 -5.70 3.82 -12.39
CA TYR A 142 -5.51 5.27 -12.22
C TYR A 142 -4.18 5.50 -11.53
N THR A 143 -3.45 6.53 -11.99
CA THR A 143 -2.38 7.12 -11.19
C THR A 143 -3.00 8.21 -10.34
N MET A 144 -2.83 8.13 -9.04
CA MET A 144 -3.32 9.13 -8.11
C MET A 144 -2.15 9.83 -7.43
N LYS A 145 -2.38 11.08 -7.05
CA LYS A 145 -1.35 11.94 -6.47
C LYS A 145 -1.93 12.73 -5.32
N ARG A 146 -1.16 12.83 -4.23
CA ARG A 146 -1.46 13.72 -3.12
C ARG A 146 -0.37 14.78 -3.08
N ASP A 147 -0.77 16.04 -3.22
CA ASP A 147 0.18 17.16 -3.23
C ASP A 147 0.79 17.40 -1.84
N PRO A 148 1.94 18.08 -1.79
CA PRO A 148 2.56 18.46 -0.51
C PRO A 148 1.62 19.27 0.36
N ARG A 149 1.73 19.09 1.67
CA ARG A 149 0.88 19.78 2.63
C ARG A 149 1.68 20.66 3.59
#